data_ac781052563e5298e3820edecbe1cdc2
#
_entry.id   ac781052563e5298e3820edecbe1cdc2
#
_cell.length_a   1.000
_cell.length_b   1.000
_cell.length_c   1.000
_cell.angle_alpha   90.00
_cell.angle_beta   90.00
_cell.angle_gamma   90.00
#
_symmetry.space_group_name_H-M   'P 1'
#
loop_
_entity.id
_entity.type
_entity.pdbx_description
1 polymer ?
#
loop_
_entity_poly.entity_id
_entity_poly.type
_entity_poly.pdbx_seq_one_letter_code
_entity_poly.pdbx_strand_id
1 'polypeptide(L)'
;MLIPKVKAKEFEKFGFKKCKGEYGKGGCYYLCVARGCKMLFVSSAIFDVNDWIDNDPRIHKDANCRYRDHRTYLDIIYELIKADMLGREGR
;
A
#
# COMPACT_ATOMS: atom_id res chain seq x y z
N MET A 1 10.67 -11.20 4.33
CA MET A 1 9.47 -10.61 3.73
C MET A 1 8.60 -9.97 4.79
N LEU A 2 8.06 -8.80 4.51
CA LEU A 2 7.13 -8.13 5.42
C LEU A 2 5.71 -8.59 5.16
N ILE A 3 4.94 -8.77 6.22
CA ILE A 3 3.53 -9.12 6.13
C ILE A 3 2.71 -8.22 7.03
N PRO A 4 1.43 -7.99 6.71
CA PRO A 4 0.57 -7.20 7.57
C PRO A 4 0.27 -7.94 8.88
N LYS A 5 0.25 -7.18 9.97
CA LYS A 5 -0.06 -7.69 11.31
C LYS A 5 -1.48 -7.33 11.74
N VAL A 6 -2.16 -6.50 10.96
CA VAL A 6 -3.52 -6.03 11.22
C VAL A 6 -4.35 -6.19 9.96
N LYS A 7 -5.66 -6.00 10.06
CA LYS A 7 -6.53 -6.06 8.90
C LYS A 7 -6.13 -4.98 7.89
N ALA A 8 -6.22 -5.31 6.61
CA ALA A 8 -5.83 -4.37 5.55
C ALA A 8 -6.56 -3.03 5.65
N LYS A 9 -7.80 -3.04 6.11
CA LYS A 9 -8.59 -1.82 6.28
C LYS A 9 -7.92 -0.81 7.21
N GLU A 10 -7.14 -1.27 8.19
CA GLU A 10 -6.47 -0.38 9.12
C GLU A 10 -5.44 0.51 8.44
N PHE A 11 -4.97 0.10 7.26
CA PHE A 11 -4.00 0.87 6.50
C PHE A 11 -4.59 2.15 5.95
N GLU A 12 -5.92 2.28 5.93
CA GLU A 12 -6.57 3.52 5.51
C GLU A 12 -6.15 4.70 6.39
N LYS A 13 -5.84 4.44 7.65
CA LYS A 13 -5.39 5.47 8.59
C LYS A 13 -4.05 6.07 8.18
N PHE A 14 -3.30 5.37 7.35
CA PHE A 14 -2.00 5.81 6.87
C PHE A 14 -2.05 6.31 5.43
N GLY A 15 -3.24 6.54 4.90
CA GLY A 15 -3.40 7.10 3.57
C GLY A 15 -3.64 6.09 2.47
N PHE A 16 -3.68 4.80 2.78
CA PHE A 16 -3.98 3.79 1.78
C PHE A 16 -5.44 3.88 1.35
N LYS A 17 -5.69 3.57 0.09
CA LYS A 17 -7.03 3.59 -0.49
C LYS A 17 -7.40 2.20 -0.97
N LYS A 18 -8.69 1.89 -0.91
CA LYS A 18 -9.20 0.61 -1.38
C LYS A 18 -8.93 0.48 -2.89
N CYS A 19 -8.46 -0.68 -3.31
CA CYS A 19 -8.20 -0.93 -4.71
C CYS A 19 -9.47 -0.91 -5.54
N LYS A 20 -9.30 -0.72 -6.84
CA LYS A 20 -10.41 -0.61 -7.77
C LYS A 20 -10.97 -1.99 -8.13
N GLY A 21 -12.29 -2.06 -8.30
CA GLY A 21 -12.94 -3.26 -8.83
C GLY A 21 -12.80 -4.48 -7.95
N GLU A 22 -12.55 -5.61 -8.57
CA GLU A 22 -12.47 -6.90 -7.86
C GLU A 22 -11.33 -6.93 -6.85
N TYR A 23 -10.26 -6.20 -7.09
CA TYR A 23 -9.14 -6.14 -6.16
C TYR A 23 -9.56 -5.53 -4.83
N GLY A 24 -10.37 -4.47 -4.88
CA GLY A 24 -10.90 -3.87 -3.67
C GLY A 24 -11.88 -4.78 -2.95
N LYS A 25 -12.71 -5.50 -3.70
CA LYS A 25 -13.63 -6.47 -3.12
C LYS A 25 -12.89 -7.59 -2.40
N GLY A 26 -11.71 -7.94 -2.89
CA GLY A 26 -10.86 -8.94 -2.24
C GLY A 26 -10.10 -8.41 -1.04
N GLY A 27 -10.27 -7.15 -0.68
CA GLY A 27 -9.62 -6.57 0.49
C GLY A 27 -8.24 -5.99 0.24
N CYS A 28 -7.94 -5.62 -0.99
CA CYS A 28 -6.65 -5.02 -1.35
C CYS A 28 -6.71 -3.51 -1.22
N TYR A 29 -5.64 -2.93 -0.66
CA TYR A 29 -5.48 -1.48 -0.52
C TYR A 29 -4.15 -1.06 -1.13
N TYR A 30 -4.05 0.20 -1.53
CA TYR A 30 -2.84 0.70 -2.18
C TYR A 30 -2.48 2.10 -1.72
N LEU A 31 -1.20 2.44 -1.89
CA LEU A 31 -0.70 3.80 -1.67
C LEU A 31 0.33 4.08 -2.76
N CYS A 32 0.15 5.18 -3.48
CA CYS A 32 1.08 5.58 -4.54
C CYS A 32 2.12 6.55 -3.96
N VAL A 33 3.37 6.32 -4.30
CA VAL A 33 4.50 7.08 -3.77
C VAL A 33 5.19 7.83 -4.90
N ALA A 34 5.30 9.15 -4.77
CA ALA A 34 5.90 9.99 -5.80
C ALA A 34 7.41 9.77 -5.89
N ARG A 35 8.09 9.73 -4.75
CA ARG A 35 9.53 9.54 -4.73
C ARG A 35 9.89 8.10 -5.06
N GLY A 36 10.71 7.92 -6.08
CA GLY A 36 11.11 6.61 -6.54
C GLY A 36 10.05 5.89 -7.35
N CYS A 37 8.90 6.52 -7.57
CA CYS A 37 7.81 5.99 -8.40
C CYS A 37 7.42 4.56 -7.99
N LYS A 38 6.95 4.41 -6.77
CA LYS A 38 6.55 3.10 -6.23
C LYS A 38 5.06 3.06 -5.94
N MET A 39 4.54 1.84 -5.90
CA MET A 39 3.18 1.57 -5.45
C MET A 39 3.25 0.51 -4.36
N LEU A 40 2.59 0.78 -3.24
CA LEU A 40 2.52 -0.17 -2.13
C LEU A 40 1.14 -0.81 -2.14
N PHE A 41 1.09 -2.13 -2.04
CA PHE A 41 -0.17 -2.86 -2.00
C PHE A 41 -0.21 -3.71 -0.73
N VAL A 42 -1.37 -3.76 -0.10
CA VAL A 42 -1.57 -4.57 1.08
C VAL A 42 -2.91 -5.30 1.00
N SER A 43 -2.91 -6.54 1.43
CA SER A 43 -4.12 -7.34 1.60
C SER A 43 -4.02 -8.05 2.94
N SER A 44 -4.92 -9.01 3.20
CA SER A 44 -4.95 -9.67 4.51
C SER A 44 -3.67 -10.42 4.86
N ALA A 45 -2.92 -10.87 3.86
CA ALA A 45 -1.73 -11.70 4.10
C ALA A 45 -0.48 -11.22 3.38
N ILE A 46 -0.61 -10.21 2.52
CA ILE A 46 0.47 -9.81 1.63
C ILE A 46 0.72 -8.31 1.70
N PHE A 47 1.98 -7.93 1.73
CA PHE A 47 2.41 -6.54 1.57
C PHE A 47 3.47 -6.50 0.49
N ASP A 48 3.21 -5.75 -0.60
CA ASP A 48 4.11 -5.68 -1.76
C ASP A 48 4.50 -4.26 -2.07
N VAL A 49 5.74 -4.11 -2.55
CA VAL A 49 6.23 -2.86 -3.12
C VAL A 49 6.49 -3.10 -4.59
N ASN A 50 5.81 -2.36 -5.44
CA ASN A 50 5.92 -2.51 -6.89
C ASN A 50 6.38 -1.22 -7.53
N ASP A 51 7.03 -1.34 -8.70
CA ASP A 51 7.34 -0.18 -9.50
C ASP A 51 6.06 0.42 -10.07
N TRP A 52 6.11 1.72 -10.31
CA TRP A 52 4.99 2.45 -10.86
C TRP A 52 4.60 1.95 -12.25
N ILE A 53 3.30 1.73 -12.45
CA ILE A 53 2.74 1.40 -13.76
C ILE A 53 1.54 2.32 -13.99
N ASP A 54 1.55 3.06 -15.10
CA ASP A 54 0.55 4.07 -15.36
C ASP A 54 -0.89 3.55 -15.43
N ASN A 55 -1.10 2.42 -16.01
CA ASN A 55 -2.45 1.89 -16.22
C ASN A 55 -2.72 0.65 -15.39
N ASP A 56 -2.18 0.62 -14.18
CA ASP A 56 -2.42 -0.51 -13.28
C ASP A 56 -3.91 -0.60 -12.96
N PRO A 57 -4.55 -1.75 -13.23
CA PRO A 57 -5.99 -1.89 -13.04
C PRO A 57 -6.44 -1.84 -11.59
N ARG A 58 -5.51 -1.93 -10.64
CA ARG A 58 -5.84 -1.95 -9.21
C ARG A 58 -6.01 -0.57 -8.62
N ILE A 59 -5.55 0.48 -9.29
CA ILE A 59 -5.55 1.83 -8.73
C ILE A 59 -6.52 2.75 -9.47
N HIS A 60 -7.06 3.72 -8.75
CA HIS A 60 -7.94 4.72 -9.33
C HIS A 60 -7.07 5.79 -10.02
N LYS A 61 -7.45 6.13 -11.24
CA LYS A 61 -6.66 7.02 -12.06
C LYS A 61 -6.39 8.38 -11.42
N ASP A 62 -7.41 8.97 -10.83
CA ASP A 62 -7.28 10.29 -10.22
C ASP A 62 -6.37 10.27 -9.00
N ALA A 63 -6.55 9.29 -8.14
CA ALA A 63 -5.71 9.14 -6.95
C ALA A 63 -4.26 8.93 -7.34
N ASN A 64 -4.06 8.24 -8.45
CA ASN A 64 -2.77 7.94 -9.00
C ASN A 64 -2.00 9.20 -9.39
N CYS A 65 -2.71 10.17 -9.98
CA CYS A 65 -2.08 11.36 -10.53
C CYS A 65 -1.96 12.51 -9.52
N ARG A 66 -2.91 12.60 -8.58
CA ARG A 66 -3.03 13.78 -7.72
C ARG A 66 -2.57 13.61 -6.28
N TYR A 67 -2.69 12.40 -5.74
CA TYR A 67 -2.56 12.21 -4.31
C TYR A 67 -1.46 11.23 -3.95
N ARG A 68 -0.33 11.36 -4.65
CA ARG A 68 0.83 10.54 -4.32
C ARG A 68 1.46 11.02 -3.02
N ASP A 69 1.86 10.09 -2.19
CA ASP A 69 2.58 10.38 -0.98
C ASP A 69 3.99 10.87 -1.35
N HIS A 70 4.45 11.90 -0.69
CA HIS A 70 5.77 12.49 -0.98
C HIS A 70 6.90 11.90 -0.14
N ARG A 71 6.59 11.04 0.80
CA ARG A 71 7.62 10.31 1.54
C ARG A 71 8.21 9.23 0.64
N THR A 72 9.41 8.74 0.99
CA THR A 72 9.93 7.57 0.29
C THR A 72 9.16 6.34 0.78
N TYR A 73 9.16 5.27 -0.04
CA TYR A 73 8.45 4.07 0.39
C TYR A 73 9.10 3.45 1.63
N LEU A 74 10.41 3.63 1.80
CA LEU A 74 11.08 3.13 2.99
C LEU A 74 10.62 3.86 4.25
N ASP A 75 10.41 5.16 4.16
CA ASP A 75 9.88 5.93 5.28
C ASP A 75 8.49 5.46 5.67
N ILE A 76 7.65 5.18 4.67
CA ILE A 76 6.29 4.69 4.90
C ILE A 76 6.35 3.33 5.60
N ILE A 77 7.19 2.42 5.08
CA ILE A 77 7.37 1.10 5.68
C ILE A 77 7.84 1.23 7.13
N TYR A 78 8.79 2.12 7.38
CA TYR A 78 9.28 2.35 8.75
C TYR A 78 8.14 2.78 9.68
N GLU A 79 7.31 3.72 9.23
CA GLU A 79 6.18 4.18 10.03
C GLU A 79 5.18 3.04 10.31
N LEU A 80 4.95 2.19 9.32
CA LEU A 80 4.04 1.07 9.48
C LEU A 80 4.59 0.04 10.47
N ILE A 81 5.88 -0.22 10.41
CA ILE A 81 6.53 -1.13 11.36
C ILE A 81 6.47 -0.54 12.78
N LYS A 82 6.74 0.75 12.89
CA LYS A 82 6.71 1.46 14.16
C LYS A 82 5.31 1.45 14.77
N ALA A 83 4.28 1.49 13.93
CA ALA A 83 2.88 1.41 14.37
C ALA A 83 2.43 -0.04 14.60
N ASP A 84 3.31 -1.00 14.45
CA ASP A 84 3.04 -2.43 14.63
C ASP A 84 2.00 -2.97 13.64
N MET A 85 1.98 -2.41 12.45
CA MET A 85 1.08 -2.84 11.38
C MET A 85 1.73 -3.80 10.39
N LEU A 86 3.06 -3.80 10.33
CA LEU A 86 3.83 -4.74 9.51
C LEU A 86 4.84 -5.48 10.38
N GLY A 87 5.11 -6.71 10.02
CA GLY A 87 6.10 -7.52 10.70
C GLY A 87 6.78 -8.45 9.72
N ARG A 88 7.74 -9.23 10.22
CA ARG A 88 8.47 -10.19 9.40
C ARG A 88 7.78 -11.54 9.42
N GLU A 89 7.69 -12.13 8.25
CA GLU A 89 7.14 -13.46 8.10
C GLU A 89 7.95 -14.47 8.87
N GLY A 90 7.26 -15.41 9.53
CA GLY A 90 7.92 -16.52 10.18
C GLY A 90 8.45 -16.25 11.58
N ARG A 91 8.12 -15.11 12.14
CA ARG A 91 8.59 -14.80 13.51
C ARG A 91 7.48 -14.18 14.34
#